data_1b29125976e2b939c5fa7f796b2d51b2
#
_entry.id   1b29125976e2b939c5fa7f796b2d51b2
#
_cell.length_a   1.000
_cell.length_b   1.000
_cell.length_c   1.000
_cell.angle_alpha   90.00
_cell.angle_beta   90.00
_cell.angle_gamma   90.00
#
_symmetry.space_group_name_H-M   'P 1'
#
loop_
_entity.id
_entity.type
_entity.pdbx_description
1 polymer ?
#
loop_
_entity_poly.entity_id
_entity_poly.type
_entity_poly.pdbx_seq_one_letter_code
_entity_poly.pdbx_strand_id
1 'polypeptide(L)'
;KTENICMKKALDWSRLVNQSMAMVSDTKKPPFEGTEDALRLAREYADIVILTAANRQEINKEWEVFELAQYTDLLMSQETGRKEECLKTLLEKGYERDHVLMVGDAPGDLAAAQGTGVLFYPILAYQERESWEKFSKALECFTEGRYAGVYQEERIKEFQENLHIEGK
;
A
#
# COMPACT_ATOMS: atom_id res chain seq x y z
N LYS A 1 -11.79 34.90 -10.35
CA LYS A 1 -10.36 35.30 -10.20
C LYS A 1 -9.71 34.72 -8.93
N THR A 2 -10.45 34.56 -7.82
CA THR A 2 -9.90 34.08 -6.53
C THR A 2 -9.62 32.57 -6.56
N GLU A 3 -10.45 31.77 -7.20
CA GLU A 3 -10.25 30.31 -7.37
C GLU A 3 -8.96 29.97 -8.12
N ASN A 4 -8.65 30.72 -9.18
CA ASN A 4 -7.42 30.52 -9.94
C ASN A 4 -6.14 30.81 -9.12
N ILE A 5 -6.21 31.72 -8.14
CA ILE A 5 -5.07 32.06 -7.27
C ILE A 5 -4.83 30.95 -6.24
N CYS A 6 -5.89 30.38 -5.66
CA CYS A 6 -5.78 29.26 -4.71
C CYS A 6 -5.25 28.00 -5.39
N MET A 7 -5.76 27.67 -6.58
CA MET A 7 -5.26 26.53 -7.35
C MET A 7 -3.79 26.69 -7.75
N LYS A 8 -3.40 27.91 -8.19
CA LYS A 8 -2.01 28.19 -8.53
C LYS A 8 -1.08 28.03 -7.32
N LYS A 9 -1.46 28.57 -6.15
CA LYS A 9 -0.70 28.41 -4.92
C LYS A 9 -0.59 26.96 -4.48
N ALA A 10 -1.67 26.18 -4.59
CA ALA A 10 -1.65 24.75 -4.30
C ALA A 10 -0.71 23.99 -5.24
N LEU A 11 -0.73 24.33 -6.52
CA LEU A 11 0.14 23.72 -7.52
C LEU A 11 1.62 24.08 -7.28
N ASP A 12 1.90 25.37 -6.98
CA ASP A 12 3.26 25.84 -6.69
C ASP A 12 3.78 25.22 -5.38
N TRP A 13 2.94 25.09 -4.36
CA TRP A 13 3.26 24.38 -3.13
C TRP A 13 3.56 22.90 -3.39
N SER A 14 2.72 22.21 -4.14
CA SER A 14 2.94 20.80 -4.52
C SER A 14 4.27 20.62 -5.27
N ARG A 15 4.58 21.51 -6.21
CA ARG A 15 5.86 21.48 -6.94
C ARG A 15 7.06 21.70 -6.02
N LEU A 16 6.97 22.67 -5.10
CA LEU A 16 8.01 22.94 -4.10
C LEU A 16 8.24 21.75 -3.17
N VAL A 17 7.16 21.11 -2.69
CA VAL A 17 7.24 19.90 -1.86
C VAL A 17 7.93 18.78 -2.64
N ASN A 18 7.51 18.52 -3.88
CA ASN A 18 8.12 17.48 -4.72
C ASN A 18 9.60 17.77 -5.01
N GLN A 19 9.97 19.03 -5.27
CA GLN A 19 11.38 19.42 -5.44
C GLN A 19 12.18 19.23 -4.14
N SER A 20 11.62 19.60 -2.99
CA SER A 20 12.26 19.42 -1.69
C SER A 20 12.41 17.94 -1.35
N MET A 21 11.40 17.12 -1.65
CA MET A 21 11.45 15.66 -1.48
C MET A 21 12.52 15.04 -2.40
N ALA A 22 12.64 15.49 -3.64
CA ALA A 22 13.69 15.05 -4.55
C ALA A 22 15.10 15.37 -4.04
N MET A 23 15.28 16.52 -3.35
CA MET A 23 16.56 16.87 -2.72
C MET A 23 16.87 16.03 -1.47
N VAL A 24 15.84 15.61 -0.71
CA VAL A 24 16.00 14.75 0.47
C VAL A 24 16.16 13.27 0.07
N SER A 25 15.69 12.91 -1.10
CA SER A 25 15.67 11.53 -1.63
C SER A 25 17.04 10.94 -1.94
N ASP A 26 18.15 11.70 -1.86
CA ASP A 26 19.49 11.12 -1.97
C ASP A 26 19.92 10.31 -0.73
N THR A 27 19.17 10.41 0.36
CA THR A 27 19.25 9.46 1.48
C THR A 27 18.10 8.45 1.34
N LYS A 28 18.26 7.50 0.43
CA LYS A 28 17.29 6.41 0.22
C LYS A 28 17.10 5.65 1.52
N LYS A 29 15.90 5.75 2.08
CA LYS A 29 15.53 4.91 3.23
C LYS A 29 15.36 3.49 2.71
N PRO A 30 16.05 2.50 3.30
CA PRO A 30 15.82 1.11 2.92
C PRO A 30 14.37 0.72 3.23
N PRO A 31 13.84 -0.29 2.54
CA PRO A 31 12.55 -0.87 2.91
C PRO A 31 12.59 -1.37 4.36
N PHE A 32 11.46 -1.40 5.01
CA PHE A 32 11.36 -1.95 6.35
C PHE A 32 11.84 -3.40 6.39
N GLU A 33 12.48 -3.79 7.49
CA GLU A 33 12.94 -5.16 7.69
C GLU A 33 11.80 -6.16 7.55
N GLY A 34 12.04 -7.24 6.83
CA GLY A 34 11.02 -8.26 6.52
C GLY A 34 10.22 -8.02 5.23
N THR A 35 10.27 -6.80 4.64
CA THR A 35 9.52 -6.50 3.41
C THR A 35 9.91 -7.40 2.25
N GLU A 36 11.21 -7.56 1.99
CA GLU A 36 11.69 -8.39 0.88
C GLU A 36 11.32 -9.86 1.07
N ASP A 37 11.50 -10.41 2.27
CA ASP A 37 11.12 -11.78 2.58
C ASP A 37 9.62 -12.02 2.41
N ALA A 38 8.80 -11.05 2.82
CA ALA A 38 7.35 -11.09 2.62
C ALA A 38 6.95 -11.08 1.14
N LEU A 39 7.57 -10.21 0.33
CA LEU A 39 7.33 -10.16 -1.12
C LEU A 39 7.76 -11.45 -1.82
N ARG A 40 8.95 -11.96 -1.47
CA ARG A 40 9.45 -13.23 -2.01
C ARG A 40 8.51 -14.38 -1.69
N LEU A 41 8.03 -14.47 -0.45
CA LEU A 41 7.08 -15.49 -0.03
C LEU A 41 5.73 -15.33 -0.76
N ALA A 42 5.20 -14.11 -0.82
CA ALA A 42 3.92 -13.86 -1.49
C ALA A 42 3.95 -14.22 -2.97
N ARG A 43 5.10 -13.98 -3.65
CA ARG A 43 5.31 -14.30 -5.07
C ARG A 43 5.12 -15.78 -5.39
N GLU A 44 5.29 -16.66 -4.44
CA GLU A 44 5.10 -18.11 -4.64
C GLU A 44 3.60 -18.49 -4.77
N TYR A 45 2.71 -17.63 -4.31
CA TYR A 45 1.27 -17.93 -4.19
C TYR A 45 0.35 -16.95 -4.91
N ALA A 46 0.82 -15.76 -5.25
CA ALA A 46 -0.03 -14.70 -5.77
C ALA A 46 0.70 -13.76 -6.73
N ASP A 47 -0.06 -13.09 -7.59
CA ASP A 47 0.40 -11.93 -8.34
C ASP A 47 0.54 -10.74 -7.39
N ILE A 48 1.64 -9.98 -7.53
CA ILE A 48 1.94 -8.83 -6.69
C ILE A 48 1.72 -7.54 -7.47
N VAL A 49 0.80 -6.71 -6.98
CA VAL A 49 0.47 -5.42 -7.57
C VAL A 49 0.84 -4.29 -6.61
N ILE A 50 1.70 -3.38 -7.06
CA ILE A 50 1.98 -2.14 -6.34
C ILE A 50 0.83 -1.17 -6.59
N LEU A 51 0.26 -0.66 -5.50
CA LEU A 51 -0.83 0.31 -5.51
C LEU A 51 -0.41 1.56 -4.73
N THR A 52 -0.05 2.63 -5.43
CA THR A 52 0.55 3.80 -4.80
C THR A 52 -0.03 5.12 -5.28
N ALA A 53 -0.08 6.12 -4.38
CA ALA A 53 -0.40 7.50 -4.71
C ALA A 53 0.81 8.30 -5.21
N ALA A 54 2.02 7.73 -5.21
CA ALA A 54 3.21 8.34 -5.77
C ALA A 54 3.23 8.26 -7.30
N ASN A 55 4.05 9.10 -7.94
CA ASN A 55 4.21 9.04 -9.39
C ASN A 55 5.02 7.79 -9.80
N ARG A 56 4.76 7.32 -11.02
CA ARG A 56 5.38 6.10 -11.55
C ARG A 56 6.91 6.14 -11.59
N GLN A 57 7.50 7.28 -11.93
CA GLN A 57 8.95 7.39 -12.08
C GLN A 57 9.68 7.26 -10.75
N GLU A 58 9.14 7.87 -9.70
CA GLU A 58 9.71 7.79 -8.35
C GLU A 58 9.66 6.36 -7.80
N ILE A 59 8.51 5.71 -7.92
CA ILE A 59 8.32 4.33 -7.45
C ILE A 59 9.21 3.36 -8.22
N ASN A 60 9.27 3.43 -9.55
CA ASN A 60 10.14 2.56 -10.33
C ASN A 60 11.61 2.70 -9.91
N LYS A 61 12.10 3.94 -9.77
CA LYS A 61 13.47 4.20 -9.34
C LYS A 61 13.75 3.66 -7.94
N GLU A 62 12.81 3.83 -7.01
CA GLU A 62 12.95 3.33 -5.64
C GLU A 62 12.96 1.81 -5.60
N TRP A 63 12.03 1.16 -6.26
CA TRP A 63 11.91 -0.30 -6.29
C TRP A 63 13.05 -0.99 -7.05
N GLU A 64 13.58 -0.35 -8.10
CA GLU A 64 14.78 -0.82 -8.81
C GLU A 64 16.02 -0.76 -7.92
N VAL A 65 16.21 0.34 -7.16
CA VAL A 65 17.36 0.53 -6.28
C VAL A 65 17.45 -0.51 -5.19
N PHE A 66 16.30 -0.92 -4.65
CA PHE A 66 16.21 -1.94 -3.61
C PHE A 66 15.95 -3.34 -4.16
N GLU A 67 16.01 -3.51 -5.49
CA GLU A 67 15.79 -4.79 -6.19
C GLU A 67 14.41 -5.43 -5.90
N LEU A 68 13.42 -4.63 -5.45
CA LEU A 68 12.08 -5.12 -5.14
C LEU A 68 11.19 -5.27 -6.38
N ALA A 69 11.53 -4.58 -7.48
CA ALA A 69 10.75 -4.63 -8.71
C ALA A 69 10.64 -6.05 -9.30
N GLN A 70 11.62 -6.92 -9.05
CA GLN A 70 11.59 -8.31 -9.49
C GLN A 70 10.45 -9.15 -8.89
N TYR A 71 9.89 -8.72 -7.77
CA TYR A 71 8.78 -9.42 -7.11
C TYR A 71 7.40 -8.97 -7.58
N THR A 72 7.31 -7.97 -8.47
CA THR A 72 6.04 -7.33 -8.83
C THR A 72 5.63 -7.62 -10.25
N ASP A 73 4.33 -7.81 -10.47
CA ASP A 73 3.73 -8.07 -11.78
C ASP A 73 3.15 -6.80 -12.41
N LEU A 74 2.66 -5.89 -11.58
CA LEU A 74 1.99 -4.69 -12.06
C LEU A 74 2.21 -3.51 -11.11
N LEU A 75 2.42 -2.32 -11.69
CA LEU A 75 2.44 -1.05 -10.97
C LEU A 75 1.25 -0.18 -11.38
N MET A 76 0.39 0.12 -10.42
CA MET A 76 -0.69 1.09 -10.49
C MET A 76 -0.34 2.30 -9.63
N SER A 77 0.01 3.39 -10.28
CA SER A 77 0.50 4.62 -9.66
C SER A 77 -0.57 5.72 -9.69
N GLN A 78 -0.23 6.91 -9.22
CA GLN A 78 -1.11 8.08 -9.23
C GLN A 78 -1.79 8.31 -10.60
N GLU A 79 -1.09 8.02 -11.69
CA GLU A 79 -1.60 8.19 -13.06
C GLU A 79 -2.66 7.15 -13.44
N THR A 80 -2.75 6.05 -12.70
CA THR A 80 -3.75 4.99 -12.95
C THR A 80 -5.10 5.32 -12.31
N GLY A 81 -5.11 6.10 -11.23
CA GLY A 81 -6.32 6.49 -10.50
C GLY A 81 -6.20 6.29 -9.00
N ARG A 82 -7.31 6.46 -8.30
CA ARG A 82 -7.36 6.22 -6.84
C ARG A 82 -7.31 4.73 -6.53
N LYS A 83 -6.82 4.37 -5.35
CA LYS A 83 -6.66 2.97 -4.91
C LYS A 83 -7.92 2.14 -5.09
N GLU A 84 -9.09 2.69 -4.76
CA GLU A 84 -10.38 2.02 -4.95
C GLU A 84 -10.68 1.73 -6.44
N GLU A 85 -10.36 2.66 -7.34
CA GLU A 85 -10.55 2.49 -8.79
C GLU A 85 -9.60 1.42 -9.34
N CYS A 86 -8.37 1.41 -8.87
CA CYS A 86 -7.39 0.39 -9.22
C CYS A 86 -7.83 -1.01 -8.75
N LEU A 87 -8.33 -1.15 -7.52
CA LEU A 87 -8.87 -2.42 -7.03
C LEU A 87 -10.08 -2.88 -7.85
N LYS A 88 -11.00 -1.98 -8.21
CA LYS A 88 -12.13 -2.30 -9.12
C LYS A 88 -11.64 -2.83 -10.45
N THR A 89 -10.59 -2.23 -11.02
CA THR A 89 -9.99 -2.69 -12.28
C THR A 89 -9.43 -4.11 -12.17
N LEU A 90 -8.84 -4.50 -11.02
CA LEU A 90 -8.39 -5.87 -10.79
C LEU A 90 -9.58 -6.83 -10.72
N LEU A 91 -10.64 -6.47 -10.00
CA LEU A 91 -11.86 -7.29 -9.93
C LEU A 91 -12.53 -7.47 -11.30
N GLU A 92 -12.53 -6.42 -12.15
CA GLU A 92 -13.01 -6.49 -13.54
C GLU A 92 -12.17 -7.43 -14.43
N LYS A 93 -10.90 -7.67 -14.06
CA LYS A 93 -10.01 -8.63 -14.73
C LYS A 93 -10.24 -10.08 -14.30
N GLY A 94 -11.14 -10.33 -13.37
CA GLY A 94 -11.55 -11.67 -12.95
C GLY A 94 -11.00 -12.11 -11.59
N TYR A 95 -10.29 -11.27 -10.87
CA TYR A 95 -9.93 -11.57 -9.47
C TYR A 95 -11.18 -11.53 -8.59
N GLU A 96 -11.38 -12.56 -7.79
CA GLU A 96 -12.48 -12.61 -6.82
C GLU A 96 -12.11 -11.80 -5.57
N ARG A 97 -13.10 -11.22 -4.87
CA ARG A 97 -12.84 -10.30 -3.74
C ARG A 97 -12.09 -10.95 -2.59
N ASP A 98 -12.40 -12.19 -2.29
CA ASP A 98 -11.75 -13.01 -1.26
C ASP A 98 -10.38 -13.55 -1.68
N HIS A 99 -10.00 -13.37 -2.94
CA HIS A 99 -8.69 -13.68 -3.50
C HIS A 99 -7.85 -12.42 -3.78
N VAL A 100 -8.26 -11.27 -3.26
CA VAL A 100 -7.47 -10.03 -3.28
C VAL A 100 -7.20 -9.56 -1.87
N LEU A 101 -5.93 -9.48 -1.48
CA LEU A 101 -5.48 -8.99 -0.19
C LEU A 101 -4.79 -7.63 -0.36
N MET A 102 -5.43 -6.56 0.09
CA MET A 102 -4.83 -5.23 0.17
C MET A 102 -3.92 -5.17 1.40
N VAL A 103 -2.63 -4.93 1.19
CA VAL A 103 -1.65 -4.68 2.27
C VAL A 103 -1.37 -3.19 2.32
N GLY A 104 -1.52 -2.56 3.49
CA GLY A 104 -1.33 -1.12 3.58
C GLY A 104 -1.23 -0.58 5.00
N ASP A 105 -0.71 0.64 5.12
CA ASP A 105 -0.41 1.33 6.39
C ASP A 105 -1.30 2.55 6.65
N ALA A 106 -2.10 2.97 5.68
CA ALA A 106 -2.90 4.17 5.78
C ALA A 106 -4.41 3.91 5.90
N PRO A 107 -5.17 4.80 6.58
CA PRO A 107 -6.63 4.72 6.63
C PRO A 107 -7.28 4.64 5.24
N GLY A 108 -6.65 5.27 4.24
CA GLY A 108 -7.09 5.21 2.85
C GLY A 108 -7.00 3.82 2.22
N ASP A 109 -6.09 2.97 2.68
CA ASP A 109 -5.95 1.59 2.22
C ASP A 109 -7.08 0.73 2.75
N LEU A 110 -7.37 0.84 4.04
CA LEU A 110 -8.52 0.18 4.65
C LEU A 110 -9.83 0.63 3.99
N ALA A 111 -10.00 1.94 3.77
CA ALA A 111 -11.20 2.47 3.11
C ALA A 111 -11.37 1.93 1.68
N ALA A 112 -10.29 1.84 0.91
CA ALA A 112 -10.31 1.29 -0.44
C ALA A 112 -10.65 -0.21 -0.44
N ALA A 113 -10.08 -0.99 0.49
CA ALA A 113 -10.39 -2.41 0.65
C ALA A 113 -11.86 -2.60 1.04
N GLN A 114 -12.36 -1.86 2.03
CA GLN A 114 -13.77 -1.94 2.45
C GLN A 114 -14.73 -1.50 1.34
N GLY A 115 -14.41 -0.42 0.61
CA GLY A 115 -15.24 0.10 -0.48
C GLY A 115 -15.36 -0.86 -1.67
N THR A 116 -14.39 -1.76 -1.85
CA THR A 116 -14.38 -2.77 -2.92
C THR A 116 -14.76 -4.17 -2.43
N GLY A 117 -14.74 -4.38 -1.11
CA GLY A 117 -15.04 -5.68 -0.49
C GLY A 117 -13.89 -6.68 -0.61
N VAL A 118 -12.64 -6.21 -0.87
CA VAL A 118 -11.45 -7.06 -0.82
C VAL A 118 -10.93 -7.19 0.60
N LEU A 119 -10.05 -8.15 0.84
CA LEU A 119 -9.44 -8.38 2.14
C LEU A 119 -8.38 -7.32 2.45
N PHE A 120 -8.13 -7.07 3.73
CA PHE A 120 -7.16 -6.07 4.17
C PHE A 120 -6.21 -6.61 5.24
N TYR A 121 -4.90 -6.42 5.03
CA TYR A 121 -3.85 -6.66 6.00
C TYR A 121 -3.11 -5.36 6.34
N PRO A 122 -3.08 -4.94 7.61
CA PRO A 122 -2.42 -3.70 8.01
C PRO A 122 -0.91 -3.87 8.24
N ILE A 123 -0.16 -2.85 7.84
CA ILE A 123 1.17 -2.59 8.35
C ILE A 123 1.03 -1.49 9.41
N LEU A 124 1.34 -1.82 10.66
CA LEU A 124 1.12 -0.92 11.79
C LEU A 124 2.26 0.10 11.88
N ALA A 125 1.91 1.38 12.04
CA ALA A 125 2.89 2.45 12.20
C ALA A 125 3.73 2.23 13.47
N TYR A 126 5.05 2.45 13.34
CA TYR A 126 6.08 2.15 14.36
C TYR A 126 6.20 0.66 14.77
N GLN A 127 5.50 -0.24 14.08
CA GLN A 127 5.55 -1.69 14.25
C GLN A 127 5.62 -2.39 12.88
N GLU A 128 6.25 -1.75 11.90
CA GLU A 128 6.31 -2.21 10.51
C GLU A 128 7.04 -3.57 10.44
N ARG A 129 8.16 -3.70 11.16
CA ARG A 129 8.90 -4.96 11.23
C ARG A 129 8.03 -6.12 11.74
N GLU A 130 7.38 -5.93 12.90
CA GLU A 130 6.51 -6.95 13.48
C GLU A 130 5.32 -7.28 12.57
N SER A 131 4.82 -6.29 11.85
CA SER A 131 3.76 -6.49 10.86
C SER A 131 4.23 -7.37 9.72
N TRP A 132 5.44 -7.14 9.19
CA TRP A 132 6.02 -7.98 8.14
C TRP A 132 6.39 -9.38 8.64
N GLU A 133 6.87 -9.54 9.87
CA GLU A 133 7.13 -10.85 10.49
C GLU A 133 5.85 -11.70 10.62
N LYS A 134 4.73 -11.07 10.96
CA LYS A 134 3.40 -11.73 11.06
C LYS A 134 2.76 -11.98 9.68
N PHE A 135 3.25 -11.38 8.61
CA PHE A 135 2.65 -11.48 7.28
C PHE A 135 2.63 -12.91 6.74
N SER A 136 3.63 -13.73 7.06
CA SER A 136 3.66 -15.15 6.66
C SER A 136 2.42 -15.92 7.13
N LYS A 137 1.99 -15.67 8.38
CA LYS A 137 0.76 -16.26 8.92
C LYS A 137 -0.50 -15.71 8.27
N ALA A 138 -0.51 -14.42 7.96
CA ALA A 138 -1.61 -13.79 7.23
C ALA A 138 -1.75 -14.38 5.82
N LEU A 139 -0.64 -14.56 5.12
CA LEU A 139 -0.61 -15.17 3.78
C LEU A 139 -1.08 -16.64 3.81
N GLU A 140 -0.65 -17.43 4.78
CA GLU A 140 -1.17 -18.79 4.99
C GLU A 140 -2.70 -18.79 5.14
N CYS A 141 -3.23 -17.95 6.03
CA CYS A 141 -4.67 -17.83 6.21
C CYS A 141 -5.39 -17.38 4.93
N PHE A 142 -4.78 -16.47 4.16
CA PHE A 142 -5.32 -15.99 2.90
C PHE A 142 -5.38 -17.09 1.83
N THR A 143 -4.28 -17.79 1.61
CA THR A 143 -4.20 -18.87 0.60
C THR A 143 -5.07 -20.07 0.92
N GLU A 144 -5.37 -20.29 2.20
CA GLU A 144 -6.28 -21.35 2.65
C GLU A 144 -7.75 -20.89 2.76
N GLY A 145 -8.08 -19.66 2.36
CA GLY A 145 -9.44 -19.11 2.44
C GLY A 145 -9.96 -18.87 3.87
N ARG A 146 -9.06 -18.78 4.86
CA ARG A 146 -9.39 -18.61 6.29
C ARG A 146 -9.11 -17.18 6.80
N TYR A 147 -8.77 -16.26 5.89
CA TYR A 147 -8.41 -14.89 6.26
C TYR A 147 -9.62 -14.03 6.62
N ALA A 148 -10.73 -14.18 5.89
CA ALA A 148 -11.96 -13.46 6.12
C ALA A 148 -12.58 -13.77 7.49
N GLY A 149 -13.35 -12.82 8.04
CA GLY A 149 -14.02 -12.98 9.35
C GLY A 149 -13.08 -12.66 10.50
N VAL A 150 -13.05 -13.51 11.53
CA VAL A 150 -12.41 -13.23 12.82
C VAL A 150 -10.94 -12.79 12.68
N TYR A 151 -10.15 -13.46 11.83
CA TYR A 151 -8.74 -13.11 11.66
C TYR A 151 -8.58 -11.68 11.10
N GLN A 152 -9.31 -11.34 10.05
CA GLN A 152 -9.27 -10.00 9.47
C GLN A 152 -9.80 -8.93 10.44
N GLU A 153 -10.90 -9.25 11.16
CA GLU A 153 -11.49 -8.32 12.12
C GLU A 153 -10.51 -7.95 13.24
N GLU A 154 -9.76 -8.93 13.74
CA GLU A 154 -8.69 -8.69 14.72
C GLU A 154 -7.58 -7.79 14.16
N ARG A 155 -7.14 -8.03 12.92
CA ARG A 155 -6.12 -7.19 12.26
C ARG A 155 -6.59 -5.76 12.05
N ILE A 156 -7.84 -5.58 11.61
CA ILE A 156 -8.45 -4.24 11.45
C ILE A 156 -8.59 -3.54 12.80
N LYS A 157 -8.97 -4.25 13.84
CA LYS A 157 -9.06 -3.69 15.19
C LYS A 157 -7.70 -3.21 15.70
N GLU A 158 -6.65 -4.03 15.58
CA GLU A 158 -5.27 -3.64 15.92
C GLU A 158 -4.84 -2.36 15.16
N PHE A 159 -5.16 -2.28 13.87
CA PHE A 159 -4.85 -1.13 13.05
C PHE A 159 -5.56 0.14 13.54
N GLN A 160 -6.85 0.04 13.84
CA GLN A 160 -7.62 1.17 14.34
C GLN A 160 -7.14 1.64 15.72
N GLU A 161 -6.76 0.71 16.60
CA GLU A 161 -6.19 1.01 17.91
C GLU A 161 -4.81 1.68 17.78
N ASN A 162 -3.98 1.21 16.86
CA ASN A 162 -2.67 1.81 16.56
C ASN A 162 -2.80 3.26 16.09
N LEU A 163 -3.74 3.55 15.19
CA LEU A 163 -4.00 4.91 14.70
C LEU A 163 -4.52 5.85 15.79
N HIS A 164 -5.26 5.35 16.78
CA HIS A 164 -5.76 6.16 17.90
C HIS A 164 -4.69 6.54 18.92
N ILE A 165 -3.61 5.78 19.01
CA ILE A 165 -2.47 6.09 19.90
C ILE A 165 -1.69 7.30 19.37
N GLU A 166 -1.65 7.51 18.06
CA GLU A 166 -0.98 8.65 17.44
C GLU A 166 -1.71 9.99 17.58
N GLY A 167 -3.00 9.98 17.91
CA GLY A 167 -3.85 11.17 18.03
C GLY A 167 -3.91 11.79 19.44
N LYS A 168 -3.00 11.44 20.37
CA LYS A 168 -2.95 12.02 21.72
C LYS A 168 -1.75 12.91 21.97
#